data_e5806311e12799bce1283c9a9c0391cf
#
_entry.id   e5806311e12799bce1283c9a9c0391cf
#
_cell.length_a   1.000
_cell.length_b   1.000
_cell.length_c   1.000
_cell.angle_alpha   90.00
_cell.angle_beta   90.00
_cell.angle_gamma   90.00
#
_symmetry.space_group_name_H-M   'P 1'
#
loop_
_entity.id
_entity.type
_entity.pdbx_description
1 polymer ?
#
loop_
_entity_poly.entity_id
_entity_poly.type
_entity_poly.pdbx_seq_one_letter_code
_entity_poly.pdbx_strand_id
1 'polypeptide(L)'
;VDEAHLFKNLEVFTKMNNVAGLGSSGSQRAMDMRMKIQYINEKNQGRGVIMATGTPLSNSMVELYVMQLYLQERRLHEKGIYHFDAWASVFGEVTSSLELAPEGTGYRMRTRFNKFINLPELIHLFKEVADIILPDMLDIKRPELKDGKYKVVVSEASDYVKERMQEMVERAEAIHRGVVDPKDDNMLRITGEARLLGTDPRLLDSYA
;
A
#
# COMPACT_ATOMS: atom_id res chain seq x y z
N VAL A 1 -9.01 -1.09 18.52
CA VAL A 1 -8.18 -0.20 17.69
C VAL A 1 -8.99 0.12 16.45
N ASP A 2 -9.43 1.36 16.32
CA ASP A 2 -10.05 1.85 15.11
C ASP A 2 -8.98 2.29 14.10
N GLU A 3 -9.34 2.34 12.80
CA GLU A 3 -8.43 2.64 11.68
C GLU A 3 -7.13 1.81 11.73
N ALA A 4 -7.27 0.52 11.99
CA ALA A 4 -6.15 -0.41 12.16
C ALA A 4 -5.17 -0.43 10.99
N HIS A 5 -5.60 -0.04 9.79
CA HIS A 5 -4.74 0.10 8.62
C HIS A 5 -3.59 1.11 8.81
N LEU A 6 -3.70 2.02 9.79
CA LEU A 6 -2.61 2.95 10.12
C LEU A 6 -1.36 2.24 10.70
N PHE A 7 -1.48 0.99 11.12
CA PHE A 7 -0.42 0.18 11.70
C PHE A 7 0.09 -0.93 10.78
N LYS A 8 -0.34 -0.99 9.53
CA LYS A 8 0.02 -2.03 8.56
C LYS A 8 1.47 -1.98 8.07
N ASN A 9 2.17 -0.86 8.25
CA ASN A 9 3.56 -0.67 7.81
C ASN A 9 4.55 -1.16 8.90
N LEU A 10 4.37 -2.39 9.36
CA LEU A 10 5.33 -3.05 10.22
C LEU A 10 6.53 -3.50 9.39
N GLU A 11 7.73 -3.36 9.94
CA GLU A 11 8.93 -3.90 9.30
C GLU A 11 8.85 -5.43 9.24
N VAL A 12 9.12 -5.96 8.07
CA VAL A 12 9.08 -7.40 7.80
C VAL A 12 10.43 -7.86 7.29
N PHE A 13 11.02 -8.81 8.00
CA PHE A 13 12.29 -9.42 7.58
C PHE A 13 12.05 -10.42 6.45
N THR A 14 12.77 -10.23 5.34
CA THR A 14 12.68 -11.09 4.17
C THR A 14 14.03 -11.22 3.48
N LYS A 15 14.26 -12.37 2.85
CA LYS A 15 15.40 -12.61 1.98
C LYS A 15 15.16 -12.17 0.53
N MET A 16 13.94 -11.78 0.21
CA MET A 16 13.60 -11.29 -1.12
C MET A 16 14.19 -9.90 -1.34
N ASN A 17 15.02 -9.76 -2.37
CA ASN A 17 15.66 -8.51 -2.74
C ASN A 17 15.08 -7.98 -4.05
N ASN A 18 15.06 -6.67 -4.23
CA ASN A 18 14.60 -5.99 -5.45
C ASN A 18 13.15 -6.30 -5.85
N VAL A 19 12.28 -6.60 -4.87
CA VAL A 19 10.87 -6.86 -5.08
C VAL A 19 10.06 -5.66 -4.58
N ALA A 20 9.34 -5.03 -5.48
CA ALA A 20 8.47 -3.91 -5.12
C ALA A 20 7.26 -4.41 -4.30
N GLY A 21 6.82 -3.59 -3.32
CA GLY A 21 5.75 -3.97 -2.39
C GLY A 21 6.26 -4.58 -1.08
N LEU A 22 7.55 -4.88 -0.99
CA LEU A 22 8.22 -5.25 0.24
C LEU A 22 8.91 -4.00 0.81
N GLY A 23 8.29 -3.34 1.79
CA GLY A 23 8.86 -2.17 2.45
C GLY A 23 10.06 -2.53 3.30
N SER A 24 11.18 -1.82 3.12
CA SER A 24 12.40 -1.99 3.92
C SER A 24 12.43 -1.14 5.19
N SER A 25 11.49 -0.23 5.36
CA SER A 25 11.42 0.67 6.52
C SER A 25 10.09 0.50 7.24
N GLY A 26 10.16 0.03 8.47
CA GLY A 26 9.00 -0.08 9.35
C GLY A 26 8.61 1.27 9.98
N SER A 27 7.35 1.41 10.31
CA SER A 27 6.84 2.52 11.10
C SER A 27 7.06 2.27 12.58
N GLN A 28 7.67 3.22 13.31
CA GLN A 28 7.79 3.14 14.78
C GLN A 28 6.43 2.94 15.46
N ARG A 29 5.38 3.58 14.93
CA ARG A 29 4.01 3.42 15.39
C ARG A 29 3.50 1.99 15.25
N ALA A 30 3.83 1.31 14.13
CA ALA A 30 3.45 -0.08 13.92
C ALA A 30 4.22 -1.02 14.86
N MET A 31 5.51 -0.75 15.11
CA MET A 31 6.32 -1.49 16.04
C MET A 31 5.81 -1.34 17.48
N ASP A 32 5.50 -0.14 17.92
CA ASP A 32 4.91 0.12 19.24
C ASP A 32 3.56 -0.61 19.41
N MET A 33 2.70 -0.58 18.38
CA MET A 33 1.45 -1.34 18.39
C MET A 33 1.71 -2.85 18.49
N ARG A 34 2.71 -3.36 17.79
CA ARG A 34 3.08 -4.77 17.83
C ARG A 34 3.47 -5.21 19.25
N MET A 35 4.32 -4.44 19.93
CA MET A 35 4.73 -4.73 21.30
C MET A 35 3.54 -4.73 22.28
N LYS A 36 2.65 -3.76 22.14
CA LYS A 36 1.43 -3.67 22.98
C LYS A 36 0.51 -4.86 22.77
N ILE A 37 0.30 -5.27 21.53
CA ILE A 37 -0.53 -6.44 21.18
C ILE A 37 0.09 -7.72 21.73
N GLN A 38 1.39 -7.92 21.58
CA GLN A 38 2.09 -9.08 22.14
C GLN A 38 1.90 -9.16 23.66
N TYR A 39 2.13 -8.05 24.37
CA TYR A 39 1.91 -7.99 25.81
C TYR A 39 0.48 -8.33 26.23
N ILE A 40 -0.53 -7.81 25.51
CA ILE A 40 -1.94 -8.11 25.78
C ILE A 40 -2.24 -9.59 25.53
N ASN A 41 -1.75 -10.13 24.42
CA ASN A 41 -1.96 -11.53 24.03
C ASN A 41 -1.31 -12.50 25.03
N GLU A 42 -0.10 -12.20 25.52
CA GLU A 42 0.57 -12.99 26.56
C GLU A 42 -0.23 -13.02 27.85
N LYS A 43 -0.75 -11.86 28.29
CA LYS A 43 -1.54 -11.75 29.52
C LYS A 43 -2.92 -12.40 29.41
N ASN A 44 -3.53 -12.40 28.24
CA ASN A 44 -4.91 -12.80 28.04
C ASN A 44 -5.06 -14.05 27.14
N GLN A 45 -4.04 -14.89 27.06
CA GLN A 45 -4.06 -16.15 26.30
C GLN A 45 -4.44 -15.96 24.80
N GLY A 46 -3.90 -14.91 24.19
CA GLY A 46 -4.14 -14.59 22.79
C GLY A 46 -5.45 -13.84 22.51
N ARG A 47 -6.04 -13.22 23.53
CA ARG A 47 -7.31 -12.48 23.42
C ARG A 47 -7.14 -11.02 23.88
N GLY A 48 -8.17 -10.19 23.62
CA GLY A 48 -8.26 -8.82 24.15
C GLY A 48 -7.88 -7.73 23.18
N VAL A 49 -7.61 -8.06 21.91
CA VAL A 49 -7.37 -7.07 20.85
C VAL A 49 -8.45 -7.19 19.80
N ILE A 50 -9.11 -6.07 19.50
CA ILE A 50 -10.06 -5.94 18.41
C ILE A 50 -9.55 -4.81 17.51
N MET A 51 -9.44 -5.08 16.22
CA MET A 51 -9.02 -4.15 15.17
C MET A 51 -10.17 -3.92 14.20
N ALA A 52 -10.49 -2.65 13.92
CA ALA A 52 -11.51 -2.27 12.95
C ALA A 52 -10.86 -1.43 11.83
N THR A 53 -11.21 -1.72 10.60
CA THR A 53 -10.77 -0.94 9.43
C THR A 53 -11.62 -1.24 8.21
N GLY A 54 -11.88 -0.23 7.38
CA GLY A 54 -12.50 -0.41 6.06
C GLY A 54 -11.49 -0.80 4.97
N THR A 55 -10.18 -0.77 5.25
CA THR A 55 -9.13 -1.02 4.24
C THR A 55 -7.99 -1.88 4.80
N PRO A 56 -8.25 -3.15 5.13
CA PRO A 56 -7.24 -4.03 5.73
C PRO A 56 -6.07 -4.30 4.79
N LEU A 57 -6.31 -4.19 3.49
CA LEU A 57 -5.34 -4.38 2.41
C LEU A 57 -5.54 -3.27 1.37
N SER A 58 -4.50 -2.51 1.05
CA SER A 58 -4.59 -1.44 0.04
C SER A 58 -3.44 -1.40 -0.95
N ASN A 59 -2.20 -1.56 -0.51
CA ASN A 59 -1.03 -1.33 -1.37
C ASN A 59 -0.17 -2.57 -1.59
N SER A 60 -0.12 -3.47 -0.62
CA SER A 60 0.76 -4.64 -0.65
C SER A 60 0.16 -5.83 0.07
N MET A 61 0.42 -7.02 -0.44
CA MET A 61 0.04 -8.28 0.22
C MET A 61 0.67 -8.44 1.60
N VAL A 62 1.82 -7.78 1.85
CA VAL A 62 2.49 -7.74 3.16
C VAL A 62 1.57 -7.17 4.24
N GLU A 63 0.68 -6.25 3.88
CA GLU A 63 -0.27 -5.65 4.82
C GLU A 63 -1.20 -6.70 5.43
N LEU A 64 -1.64 -7.69 4.65
CA LEU A 64 -2.46 -8.79 5.16
C LEU A 64 -1.67 -9.70 6.11
N TYR A 65 -0.42 -10.03 5.76
CA TYR A 65 0.47 -10.76 6.67
C TYR A 65 0.65 -10.01 7.99
N VAL A 66 0.85 -8.70 7.96
CA VAL A 66 0.98 -7.87 9.18
C VAL A 66 -0.30 -7.92 10.01
N MET A 67 -1.48 -7.85 9.40
CA MET A 67 -2.75 -8.02 10.13
C MET A 67 -2.85 -9.40 10.78
N GLN A 68 -2.42 -10.45 10.10
CA GLN A 68 -2.38 -11.80 10.68
C GLN A 68 -1.37 -11.89 11.83
N LEU A 69 -0.21 -11.22 11.73
CA LEU A 69 0.73 -11.14 12.85
C LEU A 69 0.12 -10.49 14.10
N TYR A 70 -0.70 -9.48 13.95
CA TYR A 70 -1.39 -8.86 15.08
C TYR A 70 -2.45 -9.75 15.71
N LEU A 71 -3.24 -10.43 14.87
CA LEU A 71 -4.47 -11.11 15.33
C LEU A 71 -4.31 -12.61 15.57
N GLN A 72 -3.37 -13.28 14.91
CA GLN A 72 -3.27 -14.73 14.91
C GLN A 72 -1.82 -15.27 14.88
N GLU A 73 -0.90 -14.54 15.53
CA GLU A 73 0.53 -14.90 15.59
C GLU A 73 0.75 -16.37 15.99
N ARG A 74 0.07 -16.82 17.06
CA ARG A 74 0.17 -18.22 17.53
C ARG A 74 -0.23 -19.19 16.43
N ARG A 75 -1.29 -18.90 15.69
CA ARG A 75 -1.78 -19.74 14.60
C ARG A 75 -0.78 -19.83 13.46
N LEU A 76 -0.11 -18.72 13.12
CA LEU A 76 0.97 -18.72 12.14
C LEU A 76 2.16 -19.58 12.57
N HIS A 77 2.50 -19.57 13.86
CA HIS A 77 3.53 -20.46 14.40
C HIS A 77 3.12 -21.93 14.32
N GLU A 78 1.90 -22.29 14.72
CA GLU A 78 1.37 -23.65 14.65
C GLU A 78 1.40 -24.21 13.22
N LYS A 79 1.16 -23.35 12.22
CA LYS A 79 1.20 -23.72 10.79
C LYS A 79 2.61 -23.65 10.17
N GLY A 80 3.62 -23.22 10.90
CA GLY A 80 5.00 -23.08 10.40
C GLY A 80 5.21 -21.94 9.41
N ILE A 81 4.28 -21.00 9.33
CA ILE A 81 4.30 -19.85 8.41
C ILE A 81 4.42 -18.49 9.13
N TYR A 82 4.99 -18.51 10.33
CA TYR A 82 5.21 -17.29 11.11
C TYR A 82 6.18 -16.32 10.44
N HIS A 83 7.25 -16.81 9.82
CA HIS A 83 8.18 -15.95 9.09
C HIS A 83 7.60 -15.56 7.73
N PHE A 84 7.78 -14.29 7.37
CA PHE A 84 7.21 -13.77 6.13
C PHE A 84 7.55 -14.60 4.90
N ASP A 85 8.81 -15.01 4.74
CA ASP A 85 9.22 -15.79 3.56
C ASP A 85 8.49 -17.15 3.49
N ALA A 86 8.21 -17.77 4.64
CA ALA A 86 7.40 -19.00 4.70
C ALA A 86 5.94 -18.73 4.34
N TRP A 87 5.35 -17.65 4.88
CA TRP A 87 4.00 -17.22 4.54
C TRP A 87 3.90 -16.86 3.04
N ALA A 88 4.85 -16.11 2.53
CA ALA A 88 4.90 -15.68 1.15
C ALA A 88 5.01 -16.87 0.16
N SER A 89 5.76 -17.92 0.53
CA SER A 89 5.89 -19.13 -0.29
C SER A 89 4.58 -19.92 -0.42
N VAL A 90 3.67 -19.78 0.54
CA VAL A 90 2.37 -20.47 0.54
C VAL A 90 1.28 -19.64 -0.12
N PHE A 91 1.29 -18.33 0.06
CA PHE A 91 0.16 -17.46 -0.29
C PHE A 91 0.46 -16.41 -1.34
N GLY A 92 1.69 -16.24 -1.75
CA GLY A 92 2.06 -15.19 -2.69
C GLY A 92 3.02 -15.62 -3.78
N GLU A 93 2.94 -14.93 -4.88
CA GLU A 93 3.81 -15.12 -6.03
C GLU A 93 4.39 -13.77 -6.44
N VAL A 94 5.68 -13.80 -6.75
CA VAL A 94 6.41 -12.68 -7.31
C VAL A 94 6.23 -12.70 -8.83
N THR A 95 5.71 -11.61 -9.38
CA THR A 95 5.54 -11.46 -10.83
C THR A 95 6.41 -10.35 -11.37
N SER A 96 6.92 -10.54 -12.59
CA SER A 96 7.64 -9.49 -13.31
C SER A 96 6.83 -9.06 -14.52
N SER A 97 6.59 -7.78 -14.64
CA SER A 97 5.83 -7.19 -15.74
C SER A 97 6.50 -5.93 -16.28
N LEU A 98 6.22 -5.65 -17.53
CA LEU A 98 6.62 -4.40 -18.16
C LEU A 98 5.61 -3.32 -17.76
N GLU A 99 6.06 -2.34 -17.00
CA GLU A 99 5.24 -1.23 -16.53
C GLU A 99 5.65 0.08 -17.19
N LEU A 100 4.67 0.95 -17.44
CA LEU A 100 4.95 2.32 -17.86
C LEU A 100 5.75 3.02 -16.76
N ALA A 101 6.81 3.69 -17.14
CA ALA A 101 7.59 4.48 -16.19
C ALA A 101 6.73 5.62 -15.61
N PRO A 102 6.89 5.99 -14.31
CA PRO A 102 6.06 7.01 -13.67
C PRO A 102 6.04 8.36 -14.38
N GLU A 103 7.13 8.70 -15.05
CA GLU A 103 7.29 9.90 -15.86
C GLU A 103 6.56 9.83 -17.21
N GLY A 104 5.96 8.68 -17.57
CA GLY A 104 5.22 8.49 -18.80
C GLY A 104 6.08 8.26 -20.05
N THR A 105 7.42 8.23 -19.88
CA THR A 105 8.38 8.08 -20.99
C THR A 105 9.01 6.68 -20.95
N GLY A 106 8.43 5.75 -21.70
CA GLY A 106 9.00 4.40 -21.86
C GLY A 106 8.46 3.35 -20.88
N TYR A 107 9.04 2.16 -20.97
CA TYR A 107 8.65 0.99 -20.16
C TYR A 107 9.85 0.45 -19.40
N ARG A 108 9.59 -0.05 -18.19
CA ARG A 108 10.58 -0.73 -17.36
C ARG A 108 10.07 -2.06 -16.84
N MET A 109 10.94 -3.04 -16.76
CA MET A 109 10.63 -4.29 -16.10
C MET A 109 10.59 -4.07 -14.58
N ARG A 110 9.50 -4.48 -13.95
CA ARG A 110 9.36 -4.38 -12.51
C ARG A 110 8.89 -5.70 -11.91
N THR A 111 9.60 -6.14 -10.89
CA THR A 111 9.26 -7.33 -10.13
C THR A 111 8.46 -6.91 -8.90
N ARG A 112 7.29 -7.50 -8.69
CA ARG A 112 6.39 -7.20 -7.58
C ARG A 112 5.92 -8.47 -6.88
N PHE A 113 5.76 -8.38 -5.57
CA PHE A 113 5.01 -9.35 -4.79
C PHE A 113 3.54 -8.91 -4.75
N ASN A 114 2.75 -9.37 -5.71
CA ASN A 114 1.40 -8.81 -5.95
C ASN A 114 0.34 -9.83 -6.39
N LYS A 115 0.66 -11.11 -6.44
CA LYS A 115 -0.29 -12.14 -6.83
C LYS A 115 -0.52 -13.11 -5.68
N PHE A 116 -1.78 -13.23 -5.23
CA PHE A 116 -2.17 -14.24 -4.27
C PHE A 116 -2.29 -15.60 -4.95
N ILE A 117 -1.71 -16.59 -4.32
CA ILE A 117 -1.91 -18.01 -4.60
C ILE A 117 -2.56 -18.66 -3.39
N ASN A 118 -3.15 -19.83 -3.56
CA ASN A 118 -3.83 -20.57 -2.48
C ASN A 118 -4.83 -19.69 -1.68
N LEU A 119 -5.56 -18.83 -2.40
CA LEU A 119 -6.47 -17.85 -1.81
C LEU A 119 -7.57 -18.48 -0.93
N PRO A 120 -8.15 -19.66 -1.25
CA PRO A 120 -9.14 -20.28 -0.38
C PRO A 120 -8.61 -20.57 1.03
N GLU A 121 -7.42 -21.13 1.15
CA GLU A 121 -6.78 -21.41 2.44
C GLU A 121 -6.44 -20.13 3.20
N LEU A 122 -5.94 -19.11 2.51
CA LEU A 122 -5.65 -17.80 3.08
C LEU A 122 -6.90 -17.14 3.67
N ILE A 123 -8.00 -17.14 2.92
CA ILE A 123 -9.29 -16.60 3.37
C ILE A 123 -9.83 -17.40 4.55
N HIS A 124 -9.74 -18.73 4.48
CA HIS A 124 -10.18 -19.59 5.58
C HIS A 124 -9.40 -19.28 6.86
N LEU A 125 -8.08 -19.21 6.75
CA LEU A 125 -7.20 -18.88 7.87
C LEU A 125 -7.51 -17.47 8.44
N PHE A 126 -7.71 -16.49 7.60
CA PHE A 126 -8.00 -15.12 8.04
C PHE A 126 -9.37 -15.01 8.71
N LYS A 127 -10.38 -15.74 8.22
CA LYS A 127 -11.72 -15.78 8.80
C LYS A 127 -11.78 -16.42 10.19
N GLU A 128 -10.75 -17.13 10.63
CA GLU A 128 -10.68 -17.63 12.01
C GLU A 128 -10.66 -16.46 13.03
N VAL A 129 -10.20 -15.26 12.60
CA VAL A 129 -10.00 -14.07 13.47
C VAL A 129 -10.64 -12.80 12.93
N ALA A 130 -11.21 -12.84 11.74
CA ALA A 130 -11.79 -11.66 11.07
C ALA A 130 -13.28 -11.87 10.75
N ASP A 131 -14.07 -10.88 11.11
CA ASP A 131 -15.43 -10.71 10.62
C ASP A 131 -15.40 -9.72 9.45
N ILE A 132 -15.85 -10.16 8.26
CA ILE A 132 -15.76 -9.41 7.02
C ILE A 132 -17.17 -9.06 6.55
N ILE A 133 -17.48 -7.77 6.59
CA ILE A 133 -18.74 -7.23 6.14
C ILE A 133 -18.52 -6.50 4.81
N LEU A 134 -19.13 -6.98 3.74
CA LEU A 134 -19.09 -6.36 2.42
C LEU A 134 -20.20 -5.32 2.26
N PRO A 135 -20.02 -4.31 1.38
CA PRO A 135 -21.02 -3.26 1.16
C PRO A 135 -22.41 -3.76 0.78
N ASP A 136 -22.51 -4.86 0.08
CA ASP A 136 -23.75 -5.51 -0.35
C ASP A 136 -24.45 -6.31 0.77
N MET A 137 -23.76 -6.58 1.88
CA MET A 137 -24.31 -7.16 3.10
C MET A 137 -24.98 -6.10 4.00
N LEU A 138 -24.75 -4.83 3.70
CA LEU A 138 -25.28 -3.71 4.49
C LEU A 138 -26.51 -3.12 3.81
N ASP A 139 -27.64 -3.09 4.50
CA ASP A 139 -28.85 -2.39 4.05
C ASP A 139 -28.73 -0.86 4.31
N ILE A 140 -27.70 -0.27 3.69
CA ILE A 140 -27.45 1.19 3.78
C ILE A 140 -27.98 1.84 2.50
N LYS A 141 -28.99 2.68 2.66
CA LYS A 141 -29.47 3.54 1.56
C LYS A 141 -28.37 4.50 1.15
N ARG A 142 -27.88 4.35 -0.07
CA ARG A 142 -26.89 5.26 -0.67
C ARG A 142 -27.60 6.22 -1.62
N PRO A 143 -27.17 7.49 -1.69
CA PRO A 143 -27.63 8.39 -2.73
C PRO A 143 -27.35 7.80 -4.11
N GLU A 144 -28.35 7.77 -4.95
CA GLU A 144 -28.17 7.34 -6.34
C GLU A 144 -27.48 8.43 -7.14
N LEU A 145 -26.58 8.00 -8.03
CA LEU A 145 -25.98 8.92 -8.97
C LEU A 145 -27.03 9.34 -9.99
N LYS A 146 -27.08 10.62 -10.34
CA LYS A 146 -27.89 11.11 -11.44
C LYS A 146 -27.52 10.32 -12.71
N ASP A 147 -28.52 9.74 -13.36
CA ASP A 147 -28.37 8.89 -14.55
C ASP A 147 -27.56 7.59 -14.32
N GLY A 148 -27.34 7.18 -13.06
CA GLY A 148 -26.61 5.95 -12.70
C GLY A 148 -25.12 5.91 -13.09
N LYS A 149 -24.54 7.04 -13.52
CA LYS A 149 -23.16 7.12 -14.03
C LYS A 149 -22.42 8.35 -13.49
N TYR A 150 -21.10 8.19 -13.36
CA TYR A 150 -20.22 9.33 -13.13
C TYR A 150 -20.18 10.22 -14.35
N LYS A 151 -20.23 11.54 -14.14
CA LYS A 151 -19.95 12.52 -15.19
C LYS A 151 -18.44 12.77 -15.19
N VAL A 152 -17.77 12.39 -16.27
CA VAL A 152 -16.37 12.72 -16.49
C VAL A 152 -16.32 14.10 -17.12
N VAL A 153 -15.65 15.04 -16.45
CA VAL A 153 -15.37 16.36 -16.99
C VAL A 153 -13.89 16.42 -17.29
N VAL A 154 -13.56 16.64 -18.56
CA VAL A 154 -12.19 16.77 -19.02
C VAL A 154 -11.97 18.24 -19.40
N SER A 155 -10.90 18.83 -18.86
CA SER A 155 -10.43 20.16 -19.26
C SER A 155 -9.04 20.01 -19.91
N GLU A 156 -8.77 20.86 -20.90
CA GLU A 156 -7.44 20.94 -21.47
C GLU A 156 -6.47 21.56 -20.48
N ALA A 157 -5.24 21.00 -20.42
CA ALA A 157 -4.18 21.57 -19.60
C ALA A 157 -3.75 22.93 -20.15
N SER A 158 -3.58 23.93 -19.27
CA SER A 158 -2.99 25.23 -19.66
C SER A 158 -1.53 25.06 -20.09
N ASP A 159 -1.00 26.04 -20.78
CA ASP A 159 0.40 26.00 -21.22
C ASP A 159 1.37 25.98 -20.02
N TYR A 160 1.03 26.69 -18.95
CA TYR A 160 1.76 26.59 -17.67
C TYR A 160 1.83 25.15 -17.15
N VAL A 161 0.70 24.45 -17.12
CA VAL A 161 0.66 23.04 -16.64
C VAL A 161 1.51 22.14 -17.54
N LYS A 162 1.45 22.33 -18.86
CA LYS A 162 2.24 21.54 -19.82
C LYS A 162 3.74 21.77 -19.62
N GLU A 163 4.16 23.02 -19.45
CA GLU A 163 5.56 23.39 -19.20
C GLU A 163 6.07 22.78 -17.89
N ARG A 164 5.31 22.92 -16.81
CA ARG A 164 5.68 22.32 -15.52
C ARG A 164 5.75 20.78 -15.56
N MET A 165 4.85 20.15 -16.29
CA MET A 165 4.92 18.70 -16.51
C MET A 165 6.20 18.30 -17.26
N GLN A 166 6.59 19.06 -18.27
CA GLN A 166 7.82 18.81 -19.02
C GLN A 166 9.07 18.94 -18.13
N GLU A 167 9.15 19.97 -17.30
CA GLU A 167 10.22 20.13 -16.32
C GLU A 167 10.30 18.94 -15.35
N MET A 168 9.16 18.46 -14.87
CA MET A 168 9.11 17.29 -13.97
C MET A 168 9.60 16.03 -14.67
N VAL A 169 9.30 15.83 -15.95
CA VAL A 169 9.81 14.71 -16.76
C VAL A 169 11.33 14.78 -16.86
N GLU A 170 11.89 15.93 -17.19
CA GLU A 170 13.35 16.13 -17.31
C GLU A 170 14.07 15.87 -15.99
N ARG A 171 13.51 16.33 -14.87
CA ARG A 171 14.02 16.07 -13.50
C ARG A 171 13.97 14.58 -13.18
N ALA A 172 12.87 13.91 -13.50
CA ALA A 172 12.72 12.46 -13.28
C ALA A 172 13.75 11.67 -14.08
N GLU A 173 14.01 12.03 -15.33
CA GLU A 173 15.05 11.42 -16.15
C GLU A 173 16.47 11.66 -15.58
N ALA A 174 16.75 12.86 -15.06
CA ALA A 174 18.02 13.16 -14.43
C ALA A 174 18.25 12.31 -13.17
N ILE A 175 17.21 12.13 -12.35
CA ILE A 175 17.25 11.24 -11.18
C ILE A 175 17.50 9.78 -11.61
N HIS A 176 16.81 9.28 -12.65
CA HIS A 176 17.01 7.92 -13.14
C HIS A 176 18.40 7.68 -13.70
N ARG A 177 19.03 8.69 -14.30
CA ARG A 177 20.43 8.63 -14.74
C ARG A 177 21.44 8.74 -13.60
N GLY A 178 20.99 9.00 -12.37
CA GLY A 178 21.85 9.09 -11.18
C GLY A 178 22.73 10.33 -11.17
N VAL A 179 22.38 11.39 -11.90
CA VAL A 179 23.18 12.64 -11.97
C VAL A 179 22.75 13.68 -10.94
N VAL A 180 21.73 13.40 -10.14
CA VAL A 180 21.20 14.28 -9.10
C VAL A 180 21.32 13.61 -7.74
N ASP A 181 21.82 14.35 -6.71
CA ASP A 181 21.83 13.84 -5.35
C ASP A 181 20.38 13.69 -4.84
N PRO A 182 20.01 12.53 -4.26
CA PRO A 182 18.66 12.32 -3.71
C PRO A 182 18.23 13.33 -2.63
N LYS A 183 19.20 14.05 -2.02
CA LYS A 183 18.91 15.13 -1.08
C LYS A 183 18.46 16.42 -1.76
N ASP A 184 18.95 16.68 -2.97
CA ASP A 184 18.60 17.87 -3.74
C ASP A 184 17.28 17.68 -4.46
N ASP A 185 17.10 16.54 -5.12
CA ASP A 185 15.84 16.17 -5.76
C ASP A 185 15.64 14.65 -5.80
N ASN A 186 14.38 14.22 -5.77
CA ASN A 186 14.02 12.81 -5.78
C ASN A 186 12.59 12.58 -6.29
N MET A 187 12.27 11.33 -6.67
CA MET A 187 10.96 10.97 -7.21
C MET A 187 9.80 11.26 -6.26
N LEU A 188 10.01 11.21 -4.93
CA LEU A 188 8.95 11.53 -3.96
C LEU A 188 8.58 13.01 -4.02
N ARG A 189 9.57 13.90 -4.15
CA ARG A 189 9.36 15.34 -4.31
C ARG A 189 8.63 15.63 -5.62
N ILE A 190 9.09 15.08 -6.75
CA ILE A 190 8.45 15.27 -8.06
C ILE A 190 6.99 14.78 -8.04
N THR A 191 6.71 13.60 -7.49
CA THR A 191 5.34 13.08 -7.41
C THR A 191 4.45 13.91 -6.48
N GLY A 192 5.02 14.51 -5.42
CA GLY A 192 4.32 15.46 -4.55
C GLY A 192 3.93 16.73 -5.31
N GLU A 193 4.88 17.33 -6.02
CA GLU A 193 4.65 18.51 -6.86
C GLU A 193 3.64 18.24 -7.98
N ALA A 194 3.74 17.09 -8.67
CA ALA A 194 2.79 16.69 -9.70
C ALA A 194 1.35 16.54 -9.17
N ARG A 195 1.20 16.04 -7.94
CA ARG A 195 -0.12 15.97 -7.28
C ARG A 195 -0.69 17.35 -7.01
N LEU A 196 0.13 18.29 -6.52
CA LEU A 196 -0.28 19.67 -6.29
C LEU A 196 -0.68 20.34 -7.63
N LEU A 197 0.16 20.20 -8.65
CA LEU A 197 -0.12 20.72 -10.01
C LEU A 197 -1.44 20.19 -10.56
N GLY A 198 -1.70 18.91 -10.43
CA GLY A 198 -2.93 18.27 -10.88
C GLY A 198 -4.18 18.62 -10.04
N THR A 199 -3.99 19.14 -8.83
CA THR A 199 -5.10 19.60 -7.98
C THR A 199 -5.43 21.05 -8.27
N ASP A 200 -4.45 21.93 -8.17
CA ASP A 200 -4.55 23.35 -8.50
C ASP A 200 -3.13 23.89 -8.73
N PRO A 201 -2.76 24.39 -9.91
CA PRO A 201 -1.44 24.92 -10.19
C PRO A 201 -0.95 25.99 -9.22
N ARG A 202 -1.87 26.77 -8.66
CA ARG A 202 -1.59 27.81 -7.67
C ARG A 202 -1.03 27.29 -6.35
N LEU A 203 -1.13 25.98 -6.07
CA LEU A 203 -0.50 25.35 -4.91
C LEU A 203 1.03 25.22 -5.07
N LEU A 204 1.53 25.28 -6.31
CA LEU A 204 2.96 25.31 -6.61
C LEU A 204 3.46 26.73 -6.79
N ASP A 205 2.69 27.56 -7.46
CA ASP A 205 3.04 28.93 -7.77
C ASP A 205 1.76 29.81 -7.69
N SER A 206 1.76 30.75 -6.76
CA SER A 206 0.63 31.65 -6.53
C SER A 206 0.29 32.56 -7.71
N TYR A 207 1.17 32.61 -8.71
CA TYR A 207 0.98 33.40 -9.95
C TYR A 207 0.61 32.53 -11.17
N ALA A 208 0.35 31.24 -10.97
CA ALA A 208 0.01 30.27 -12.02
C ALA A 208 -1.41 30.49 -12.60
#